data_f19a055acc3bc66526856e8c7f0f1b01
#
_entry.id   f19a055acc3bc66526856e8c7f0f1b01
#
_cell.length_a   1.000
_cell.length_b   1.000
_cell.length_c   1.000
_cell.angle_alpha   90.00
_cell.angle_beta   90.00
_cell.angle_gamma   90.00
#
_symmetry.space_group_name_H-M   'P 1'
#
loop_
_entity.id
_entity.type
_entity.pdbx_description
1 polymer ?
#
loop_
_entity_poly.entity_id
_entity_poly.type
_entity_poly.pdbx_seq_one_letter_code
_entity_poly.pdbx_strand_id
1 'polypeptide(L)'
;MRRAVVALLVTVVAVVLLARYETHPPVTLTERTIPPAPPPRAVPGQRTADGPAMTTPFSVIQVQATLTHGRLTGVKTISMSGDGPHTKALNARAEPILRAEALKAGSADIDVVTGATSSSTIWIDSLRGAIRKARRGG
;
A
#
# COMPACT_ATOMS: atom_id res chain seq x y z
N MET A 1 -33.32 -53.18 -6.67
CA MET A 1 -34.15 -51.97 -6.36
C MET A 1 -33.55 -51.07 -5.29
N ARG A 2 -33.01 -51.57 -4.18
CA ARG A 2 -32.39 -50.72 -3.11
C ARG A 2 -31.20 -49.85 -3.60
N ARG A 3 -30.39 -50.32 -4.55
CA ARG A 3 -29.22 -49.58 -5.08
C ARG A 3 -29.63 -48.42 -5.96
N ALA A 4 -30.73 -48.52 -6.70
CA ALA A 4 -31.22 -47.43 -7.54
C ALA A 4 -31.83 -46.29 -6.72
N VAL A 5 -32.49 -46.60 -5.59
CA VAL A 5 -33.05 -45.61 -4.67
C VAL A 5 -31.95 -44.82 -3.96
N VAL A 6 -30.85 -45.47 -3.56
CA VAL A 6 -29.71 -44.80 -2.96
C VAL A 6 -29.03 -43.87 -3.93
N ALA A 7 -28.85 -44.30 -5.19
CA ALA A 7 -28.26 -43.42 -6.22
C ALA A 7 -29.11 -42.19 -6.48
N LEU A 8 -30.43 -42.34 -6.52
CA LEU A 8 -31.35 -41.23 -6.73
C LEU A 8 -31.35 -40.23 -5.55
N LEU A 9 -31.28 -40.75 -4.31
CA LEU A 9 -31.16 -39.91 -3.12
C LEU A 9 -29.86 -39.10 -3.11
N VAL A 10 -28.74 -39.70 -3.49
CA VAL A 10 -27.43 -39.00 -3.55
C VAL A 10 -27.48 -37.90 -4.61
N THR A 11 -28.11 -38.16 -5.76
CA THR A 11 -28.23 -37.16 -6.83
C THR A 11 -29.11 -35.99 -6.38
N VAL A 12 -30.22 -36.25 -5.71
CA VAL A 12 -31.12 -35.21 -5.19
C VAL A 12 -30.42 -34.35 -4.13
N VAL A 13 -29.67 -34.98 -3.23
CA VAL A 13 -28.89 -34.25 -2.21
C VAL A 13 -27.82 -33.37 -2.86
N ALA A 14 -27.13 -33.88 -3.89
CA ALA A 14 -26.14 -33.11 -4.62
C ALA A 14 -26.77 -31.89 -5.35
N VAL A 15 -27.92 -32.07 -5.96
CA VAL A 15 -28.64 -30.97 -6.63
C VAL A 15 -29.15 -29.92 -5.63
N VAL A 16 -29.66 -30.37 -4.49
CA VAL A 16 -30.10 -29.45 -3.41
C VAL A 16 -28.92 -28.70 -2.80
N LEU A 17 -27.76 -29.33 -2.63
CA LEU A 17 -26.54 -28.67 -2.21
C LEU A 17 -26.03 -27.65 -3.22
N LEU A 18 -26.11 -27.97 -4.51
CA LEU A 18 -25.76 -27.04 -5.59
C LEU A 18 -26.75 -25.87 -5.67
N ALA A 19 -28.03 -26.10 -5.43
CA ALA A 19 -29.03 -25.03 -5.39
C ALA A 19 -28.91 -24.13 -4.13
N ARG A 20 -28.28 -24.64 -3.08
CA ARG A 20 -27.96 -23.87 -1.87
C ARG A 20 -26.65 -23.08 -1.99
N TYR A 21 -25.82 -23.37 -2.99
CA TYR A 21 -24.77 -22.45 -3.39
C TYR A 21 -25.44 -21.24 -4.04
N GLU A 22 -25.92 -20.35 -3.21
CA GLU A 22 -26.27 -19.01 -3.65
C GLU A 22 -25.02 -18.45 -4.32
N THR A 23 -25.00 -18.47 -5.64
CA THR A 23 -24.14 -17.56 -6.38
C THR A 23 -24.46 -16.19 -5.81
N HIS A 24 -23.54 -15.65 -5.01
CA HIS A 24 -23.64 -14.26 -4.60
C HIS A 24 -23.92 -13.48 -5.87
N PRO A 25 -25.06 -12.78 -5.99
CA PRO A 25 -25.29 -11.95 -7.16
C PRO A 25 -24.04 -11.08 -7.31
N PRO A 26 -23.56 -10.87 -8.54
CA PRO A 26 -22.47 -9.94 -8.73
C PRO A 26 -22.88 -8.69 -7.99
N VAL A 27 -22.08 -8.29 -7.00
CA VAL A 27 -22.30 -7.03 -6.30
C VAL A 27 -22.32 -6.02 -7.43
N THR A 28 -23.51 -5.61 -7.84
CA THR A 28 -23.64 -4.45 -8.70
C THR A 28 -23.02 -3.36 -7.88
N LEU A 29 -21.75 -3.06 -8.15
CA LEU A 29 -21.13 -1.84 -7.70
C LEU A 29 -22.03 -0.76 -8.31
N THR A 30 -23.13 -0.45 -7.61
CA THR A 30 -23.71 0.86 -7.75
C THR A 30 -22.52 1.75 -7.46
N GLU A 31 -21.93 2.25 -8.52
CA GLU A 31 -20.91 3.28 -8.46
C GLU A 31 -21.53 4.42 -7.66
N ARG A 32 -21.42 4.22 -6.34
CA ARG A 32 -21.67 5.30 -5.42
C ARG A 32 -20.55 6.25 -5.75
N THR A 33 -20.85 7.20 -6.63
CA THR A 33 -20.00 8.35 -6.86
C THR A 33 -19.78 8.96 -5.48
N ILE A 34 -18.74 8.43 -4.80
CA ILE A 34 -18.23 9.08 -3.61
C ILE A 34 -17.82 10.44 -4.12
N PRO A 35 -18.45 11.53 -3.67
CA PRO A 35 -18.00 12.86 -4.08
C PRO A 35 -16.49 12.86 -3.86
N PRO A 36 -15.68 13.33 -4.83
CA PRO A 36 -14.25 13.40 -4.62
C PRO A 36 -14.02 14.06 -3.27
N ALA A 37 -13.29 13.35 -2.40
CA ALA A 37 -12.98 13.86 -1.08
C ALA A 37 -12.46 15.29 -1.28
N PRO A 38 -12.99 16.29 -0.55
CA PRO A 38 -12.54 17.65 -0.73
C PRO A 38 -11.01 17.64 -0.64
N PRO A 39 -10.32 18.36 -1.55
CA PRO A 39 -8.88 18.38 -1.53
C PRO A 39 -8.42 18.72 -0.10
N PRO A 40 -7.40 18.03 0.42
CA PRO A 40 -6.94 18.31 1.78
C PRO A 40 -6.74 19.81 1.92
N ARG A 41 -7.43 20.43 2.89
CA ARG A 41 -7.32 21.86 3.13
C ARG A 41 -5.83 22.18 3.23
N ALA A 42 -5.35 23.03 2.34
CA ALA A 42 -3.97 23.50 2.38
C ALA A 42 -3.73 24.14 3.74
N VAL A 43 -2.98 23.47 4.59
CA VAL A 43 -2.57 24.05 5.88
C VAL A 43 -1.52 25.10 5.55
N PRO A 44 -1.72 26.37 5.97
CA PRO A 44 -0.73 27.43 5.71
C PRO A 44 0.66 27.00 6.18
N GLY A 45 1.67 27.13 5.31
CA GLY A 45 3.03 26.68 5.60
C GLY A 45 3.29 25.17 5.41
N GLN A 46 2.29 24.42 4.96
CA GLN A 46 2.46 23.03 4.58
C GLN A 46 2.87 22.88 3.12
N ARG A 47 3.89 22.09 2.86
CA ARG A 47 4.37 21.75 1.52
C ARG A 47 4.53 20.25 1.37
N THR A 48 3.97 19.70 0.32
CA THR A 48 4.04 18.26 0.04
C THR A 48 4.72 18.08 -1.31
N ALA A 49 5.64 17.14 -1.39
CA ALA A 49 6.30 16.78 -2.64
C ALA A 49 6.60 15.30 -2.71
N ASP A 50 6.52 14.77 -3.92
CA ASP A 50 6.88 13.40 -4.23
C ASP A 50 8.37 13.31 -4.55
N GLY A 51 9.02 12.34 -3.96
CA GLY A 51 10.37 11.95 -4.30
C GLY A 51 10.45 11.27 -5.66
N PRO A 52 11.64 11.06 -6.18
CA PRO A 52 11.82 10.30 -7.40
C PRO A 52 11.33 8.86 -7.21
N ALA A 53 10.67 8.32 -8.23
CA ALA A 53 10.41 6.90 -8.31
C ALA A 53 11.72 6.18 -8.59
N MET A 54 12.18 5.39 -7.63
CA MET A 54 13.42 4.64 -7.71
C MET A 54 13.11 3.21 -8.11
N THR A 55 13.65 2.79 -9.25
CA THR A 55 13.43 1.45 -9.81
C THR A 55 14.67 0.60 -9.62
N THR A 56 14.48 -0.60 -9.10
CA THR A 56 15.47 -1.67 -9.08
C THR A 56 14.96 -2.87 -9.87
N PRO A 57 15.80 -3.87 -10.14
CA PRO A 57 15.32 -5.10 -10.78
C PRO A 57 14.19 -5.80 -10.01
N PHE A 58 14.02 -5.51 -8.72
CA PHE A 58 13.10 -6.24 -7.83
C PHE A 58 12.00 -5.37 -7.22
N SER A 59 12.07 -4.05 -7.35
CA SER A 59 11.06 -3.17 -6.75
C SER A 59 11.06 -1.77 -7.34
N VAL A 60 9.89 -1.13 -7.24
CA VAL A 60 9.74 0.32 -7.50
C VAL A 60 9.30 0.98 -6.20
N ILE A 61 10.08 1.94 -5.74
CA ILE A 61 9.84 2.64 -4.47
C ILE A 61 9.73 4.14 -4.73
N GLN A 62 8.66 4.73 -4.23
CA GLN A 62 8.44 6.17 -4.26
C GLN A 62 7.83 6.64 -2.96
N VAL A 63 8.35 7.75 -2.44
CA VAL A 63 7.96 8.30 -1.15
C VAL A 63 7.56 9.77 -1.31
N GLN A 64 6.50 10.16 -0.64
CA GLN A 64 6.04 11.54 -0.53
C GLN A 64 6.40 12.10 0.84
N ALA A 65 6.91 13.32 0.87
CA ALA A 65 7.18 14.04 2.09
C ALA A 65 6.26 15.25 2.25
N THR A 66 5.77 15.47 3.45
CA THR A 66 5.02 16.65 3.84
C THR A 66 5.84 17.44 4.85
N LEU A 67 6.14 18.68 4.54
CA LEU A 67 6.82 19.62 5.41
C LEU A 67 5.83 20.67 5.91
N THR A 68 5.88 20.99 7.20
CA THR A 68 5.15 22.11 7.78
C THR A 68 6.17 23.06 8.42
N HIS A 69 6.19 24.30 7.97
CA HIS A 69 7.19 25.30 8.39
C HIS A 69 8.64 24.79 8.22
N GLY A 70 8.91 24.05 7.16
CA GLY A 70 10.24 23.51 6.85
C GLY A 70 10.63 22.23 7.58
N ARG A 71 9.80 21.73 8.51
CA ARG A 71 10.03 20.47 9.24
C ARG A 71 9.23 19.32 8.63
N LEU A 72 9.78 18.13 8.61
CA LEU A 72 9.11 16.92 8.16
C LEU A 72 7.99 16.55 9.16
N THR A 73 6.75 16.63 8.73
CA THR A 73 5.57 16.34 9.55
C THR A 73 4.73 15.19 9.01
N GLY A 74 4.99 14.77 7.79
CA GLY A 74 4.31 13.62 7.19
C GLY A 74 5.20 12.91 6.19
N VAL A 75 5.09 11.59 6.17
CA VAL A 75 5.72 10.71 5.20
C VAL A 75 4.69 9.70 4.72
N LYS A 76 4.56 9.56 3.42
CA LYS A 76 3.68 8.58 2.79
C LYS A 76 4.46 7.80 1.74
N THR A 77 4.45 6.50 1.84
CA THR A 77 4.97 5.64 0.78
C THR A 77 3.91 5.54 -0.33
N ILE A 78 4.20 6.09 -1.49
CA ILE A 78 3.31 6.06 -2.67
C ILE A 78 3.36 4.68 -3.31
N SER A 79 4.57 4.16 -3.48
CA SER A 79 4.82 2.82 -4.03
C SER A 79 5.96 2.17 -3.26
N MET A 80 5.80 0.91 -2.96
CA MET A 80 6.83 0.03 -2.43
C MET A 80 6.52 -1.39 -2.92
N SER A 81 6.52 -1.54 -4.24
CA SER A 81 6.30 -2.84 -4.88
C SER A 81 7.54 -3.69 -4.74
N GLY A 82 7.35 -5.00 -4.73
CA GLY A 82 8.45 -5.96 -4.70
C GLY A 82 8.07 -7.22 -5.45
N ASP A 83 9.02 -7.80 -6.14
CA ASP A 83 8.85 -9.05 -6.83
C ASP A 83 8.95 -10.23 -5.85
N GLY A 84 7.94 -11.08 -5.90
CA GLY A 84 7.83 -12.25 -5.07
C GLY A 84 7.37 -12.01 -3.63
N PRO A 85 6.90 -13.09 -2.98
CA PRO A 85 6.31 -13.00 -1.64
C PRO A 85 7.32 -12.60 -0.57
N HIS A 86 8.57 -13.01 -0.71
CA HIS A 86 9.64 -12.70 0.23
C HIS A 86 9.94 -11.19 0.28
N THR A 87 10.15 -10.56 -0.88
CA THR A 87 10.41 -9.11 -0.98
C THR A 87 9.22 -8.31 -0.48
N LYS A 88 7.99 -8.73 -0.80
CA LYS A 88 6.78 -8.09 -0.28
C LYS A 88 6.69 -8.14 1.23
N ALA A 89 7.00 -9.28 1.85
CA ALA A 89 6.98 -9.42 3.30
C ALA A 89 8.05 -8.55 3.98
N LEU A 90 9.25 -8.48 3.42
CA LEU A 90 10.31 -7.61 3.93
C LEU A 90 9.93 -6.13 3.82
N ASN A 91 9.38 -5.71 2.70
CA ASN A 91 8.94 -4.34 2.47
C ASN A 91 7.81 -3.95 3.41
N ALA A 92 6.81 -4.81 3.60
CA ALA A 92 5.70 -4.57 4.51
C ALA A 92 6.15 -4.42 5.98
N ARG A 93 7.24 -5.09 6.36
CA ARG A 93 7.82 -4.96 7.69
C ARG A 93 8.70 -3.72 7.83
N ALA A 94 9.47 -3.38 6.80
CA ALA A 94 10.43 -2.27 6.84
C ALA A 94 9.74 -0.90 6.75
N GLU A 95 8.69 -0.77 5.94
CA GLU A 95 8.02 0.51 5.67
C GLU A 95 7.56 1.24 6.94
N PRO A 96 6.81 0.64 7.87
CA PRO A 96 6.35 1.34 9.06
C PRO A 96 7.50 1.77 9.98
N ILE A 97 8.59 1.01 10.01
CA ILE A 97 9.78 1.34 10.81
C ILE A 97 10.47 2.57 10.22
N LEU A 98 10.77 2.55 8.92
CA LEU A 98 11.40 3.66 8.20
C LEU A 98 10.59 4.95 8.33
N ARG A 99 9.29 4.87 8.19
CA ARG A 99 8.38 6.01 8.32
C ARG A 99 8.39 6.58 9.74
N ALA A 100 8.32 5.72 10.76
CA ALA A 100 8.35 6.15 12.16
C ALA A 100 9.68 6.83 12.50
N GLU A 101 10.80 6.26 12.07
CA GLU A 101 12.11 6.84 12.31
C GLU A 101 12.33 8.17 11.58
N ALA A 102 11.89 8.27 10.33
CA ALA A 102 11.97 9.51 9.57
C ALA A 102 11.18 10.65 10.21
N LEU A 103 9.97 10.36 10.71
CA LEU A 103 9.14 11.33 11.42
C LEU A 103 9.76 11.72 12.76
N LYS A 104 10.33 10.77 13.49
CA LYS A 104 11.04 11.01 14.76
C LYS A 104 12.28 11.86 14.54
N ALA A 105 13.09 11.55 13.54
CA ALA A 105 14.28 12.30 13.17
C ALA A 105 13.95 13.65 12.51
N GLY A 106 12.76 13.81 11.95
CA GLY A 106 12.38 15.00 11.18
C GLY A 106 13.17 15.15 9.87
N SER A 107 13.78 14.08 9.38
CA SER A 107 14.67 14.06 8.23
C SER A 107 14.72 12.68 7.57
N ALA A 108 15.45 12.57 6.45
CA ALA A 108 15.79 11.30 5.81
C ALA A 108 17.13 10.73 6.29
N ASP A 109 17.65 11.22 7.40
CA ASP A 109 18.89 10.74 8.00
C ASP A 109 18.56 9.70 9.07
N ILE A 110 18.27 8.49 8.61
CA ILE A 110 17.83 7.35 9.40
C ILE A 110 18.58 6.09 8.95
N ASP A 111 18.59 5.09 9.82
CA ASP A 111 19.24 3.83 9.54
C ASP A 111 18.40 2.90 8.62
N VAL A 112 19.09 1.98 7.97
CA VAL A 112 18.45 0.93 7.18
C VAL A 112 17.91 -0.18 8.07
N VAL A 113 16.80 -0.77 7.67
CA VAL A 113 16.20 -1.91 8.38
C VAL A 113 16.96 -3.19 8.03
N THR A 114 17.46 -3.88 9.05
CA THR A 114 18.17 -5.16 8.89
C THR A 114 17.29 -6.18 8.15
N GLY A 115 17.86 -6.80 7.13
CA GLY A 115 17.19 -7.75 6.25
C GLY A 115 16.46 -7.11 5.07
N ALA A 116 16.22 -5.79 5.08
CA ALA A 116 15.62 -5.04 3.99
C ALA A 116 16.53 -3.88 3.53
N THR A 117 17.83 -4.03 3.59
CA THR A 117 18.81 -2.96 3.35
C THR A 117 18.64 -2.27 2.01
N SER A 118 18.52 -3.03 0.92
CA SER A 118 18.33 -2.46 -0.43
C SER A 118 17.07 -1.64 -0.53
N SER A 119 15.94 -2.15 -0.08
CA SER A 119 14.66 -1.43 -0.09
C SER A 119 14.71 -0.20 0.81
N SER A 120 15.34 -0.30 1.98
CA SER A 120 15.50 0.82 2.93
C SER A 120 16.33 1.94 2.33
N THR A 121 17.47 1.64 1.71
CA THR A 121 18.34 2.64 1.06
C THR A 121 17.57 3.41 -0.01
N ILE A 122 16.85 2.72 -0.87
CA ILE A 122 16.09 3.34 -1.96
C ILE A 122 14.93 4.17 -1.41
N TRP A 123 14.24 3.68 -0.40
CA TRP A 123 13.18 4.41 0.28
C TRP A 123 13.70 5.72 0.89
N ILE A 124 14.85 5.68 1.57
CA ILE A 124 15.51 6.84 2.17
C ILE A 124 15.94 7.84 1.08
N ASP A 125 16.49 7.37 -0.04
CA ASP A 125 16.90 8.25 -1.13
C ASP A 125 15.71 8.92 -1.81
N SER A 126 14.59 8.20 -2.00
CA SER A 126 13.36 8.79 -2.48
C SER A 126 12.81 9.84 -1.51
N LEU A 127 12.80 9.55 -0.21
CA LEU A 127 12.39 10.50 0.83
C LEU A 127 13.28 11.75 0.84
N ARG A 128 14.60 11.57 0.72
CA ARG A 128 15.56 12.69 0.63
C ARG A 128 15.28 13.57 -0.57
N GLY A 129 14.94 12.96 -1.71
CA GLY A 129 14.50 13.67 -2.92
C GLY A 129 13.21 14.46 -2.69
N ALA A 130 12.20 13.85 -2.05
CA ALA A 130 10.94 14.48 -1.69
C ALA A 130 11.15 15.72 -0.79
N ILE A 131 11.95 15.57 0.27
CA ILE A 131 12.26 16.67 1.20
C ILE A 131 12.94 17.83 0.47
N ARG A 132 13.94 17.54 -0.37
CA ARG A 132 14.63 18.58 -1.16
C ARG A 132 13.65 19.33 -2.08
N LYS A 133 12.77 18.59 -2.75
CA LYS A 133 11.76 19.17 -3.63
C LYS A 133 10.76 20.04 -2.86
N ALA A 134 10.25 19.55 -1.74
CA ALA A 134 9.33 20.30 -0.88
C ALA A 134 9.96 21.58 -0.30
N ARG A 135 11.27 21.59 -0.04
CA ARG A 135 12.01 22.80 0.42
C ARG A 135 12.20 23.83 -0.68
N ARG A 136 12.41 23.41 -1.95
CA ARG A 136 12.71 24.31 -3.08
C ARG A 136 11.45 24.96 -3.66
N GLY A 137 10.35 24.28 -3.60
CA GLY A 137 9.19 24.72 -4.37
C GLY A 137 7.97 24.60 -3.68
N GLY A 138 8.44 24.78 -3.33
CA GLY A 138 7.25 25.14 -3.89
C GLY A 138 7.33 26.00 -5.09
#